data_3d1d4b384b9085504d116d6ac235c9fe
#
_entry.id   3d1d4b384b9085504d116d6ac235c9fe
#
_cell.length_a   1.000
_cell.length_b   1.000
_cell.length_c   1.000
_cell.angle_alpha   90.00
_cell.angle_beta   90.00
_cell.angle_gamma   90.00
#
_symmetry.space_group_name_H-M   'P 1'
#
loop_
_entity.id
_entity.type
_entity.pdbx_description
1 polymer ?
#
loop_
_entity_poly.entity_id
_entity_poly.type
_entity_poly.pdbx_seq_one_letter_code
_entity_poly.pdbx_strand_id
1 'polypeptide(L)'
;MAQVNGVALGMIETRGLVPAIEAADAMTKAAEVRLIGRQFVGGGYVTVLVRGETGAVNAAVRAGADACERVGDGLVAAHIIARVHMEVEKILPENLGAGISGLDSDIIPD
;
A
#
# COMPACT_ATOMS: atom_id res chain seq x y z
N MET A 1 4.51 -22.17 -8.24
CA MET A 1 3.97 -21.00 -8.81
C MET A 1 4.70 -19.77 -8.37
N ALA A 2 5.13 -19.05 -9.30
CA ALA A 2 5.97 -17.92 -8.99
C ALA A 2 5.21 -16.75 -8.41
N GLN A 3 3.93 -16.73 -8.59
CA GLN A 3 3.14 -15.59 -8.21
C GLN A 3 1.87 -15.99 -7.52
N VAL A 4 1.31 -15.05 -6.78
CA VAL A 4 0.00 -15.21 -6.20
C VAL A 4 -0.97 -14.81 -7.29
N ASN A 5 -1.63 -15.77 -7.88
CA ASN A 5 -2.54 -15.51 -8.98
C ASN A 5 -3.66 -14.59 -8.59
N GLY A 6 -3.93 -13.64 -9.47
CA GLY A 6 -5.06 -12.76 -9.29
C GLY A 6 -4.90 -11.75 -8.18
N VAL A 7 -3.68 -11.60 -7.66
CA VAL A 7 -3.46 -10.65 -6.57
C VAL A 7 -2.52 -9.57 -7.05
N ALA A 8 -3.08 -8.41 -7.29
CA ALA A 8 -2.31 -7.24 -7.66
C ALA A 8 -1.89 -6.48 -6.41
N LEU A 9 -0.98 -5.55 -6.59
CA LEU A 9 -0.49 -4.71 -5.52
C LEU A 9 -0.76 -3.26 -5.89
N GLY A 10 -1.38 -2.52 -4.99
CA GLY A 10 -1.58 -1.10 -5.15
C GLY A 10 -0.84 -0.35 -4.07
N MET A 11 -0.26 0.80 -4.44
CA MET A 11 0.54 1.57 -3.53
C MET A 11 0.23 3.05 -3.70
N ILE A 12 0.08 3.74 -2.58
CA ILE A 12 -0.08 5.19 -2.61
C ILE A 12 0.89 5.78 -1.59
N GLU A 13 1.72 6.70 -2.06
CA GLU A 13 2.65 7.40 -1.21
C GLU A 13 2.16 8.83 -1.00
N THR A 14 2.18 9.27 0.24
CA THR A 14 1.67 10.58 0.63
C THR A 14 2.72 11.33 1.43
N ARG A 15 2.49 12.64 1.54
CA ARG A 15 3.31 13.46 2.40
C ARG A 15 2.57 13.60 3.72
N GLY A 16 2.94 12.75 4.67
CA GLY A 16 2.36 12.75 6.00
C GLY A 16 1.33 11.66 6.20
N LEU A 17 1.05 11.40 7.46
CA LEU A 17 0.16 10.31 7.84
C LEU A 17 -1.31 10.61 7.55
N VAL A 18 -1.71 11.86 7.68
CA VAL A 18 -3.13 12.19 7.52
C VAL A 18 -3.63 11.87 6.12
N PRO A 19 -2.98 12.33 5.04
CA PRO A 19 -3.44 11.91 3.72
C PRO A 19 -3.26 10.42 3.48
N ALA A 20 -2.31 9.76 4.13
CA ALA A 20 -2.16 8.31 3.99
C ALA A 20 -3.37 7.57 4.53
N ILE A 21 -3.87 8.00 5.69
CA ILE A 21 -5.06 7.38 6.28
C ILE A 21 -6.28 7.65 5.41
N GLU A 22 -6.38 8.86 4.88
CA GLU A 22 -7.48 9.17 3.98
C GLU A 22 -7.45 8.28 2.74
N ALA A 23 -6.26 8.07 2.18
CA ALA A 23 -6.13 7.19 1.02
C ALA A 23 -6.52 5.76 1.37
N ALA A 24 -6.05 5.27 2.51
CA ALA A 24 -6.35 3.90 2.93
C ALA A 24 -7.85 3.70 3.12
N ASP A 25 -8.51 4.66 3.73
CA ASP A 25 -9.95 4.59 3.93
C ASP A 25 -10.68 4.57 2.59
N ALA A 26 -10.32 5.48 1.70
CA ALA A 26 -10.98 5.56 0.40
C ALA A 26 -10.77 4.28 -0.41
N MET A 27 -9.57 3.72 -0.36
CA MET A 27 -9.28 2.51 -1.11
C MET A 27 -10.12 1.34 -0.63
N THR A 28 -10.20 1.16 0.68
CA THR A 28 -10.92 0.02 1.22
C THR A 28 -12.43 0.17 1.10
N LYS A 29 -12.92 1.40 0.99
CA LYS A 29 -14.34 1.62 0.76
C LYS A 29 -14.73 1.47 -0.71
N ALA A 30 -13.78 1.72 -1.62
CA ALA A 30 -14.09 1.74 -3.05
C ALA A 30 -14.15 0.35 -3.68
N ALA A 31 -13.40 -0.61 -3.15
CA ALA A 31 -13.30 -1.91 -3.78
C ALA A 31 -12.90 -2.96 -2.77
N GLU A 32 -13.04 -4.21 -3.20
CA GLU A 32 -12.72 -5.35 -2.35
C GLU A 32 -11.21 -5.54 -2.36
N VAL A 33 -10.50 -4.81 -1.53
CA VAL A 33 -9.06 -4.94 -1.42
C VAL A 33 -8.69 -5.12 0.04
N ARG A 34 -7.52 -5.69 0.27
CA ARG A 34 -6.99 -5.93 1.61
C ARG A 34 -5.84 -4.97 1.86
N LEU A 35 -5.95 -4.20 2.90
CA LEU A 35 -4.88 -3.28 3.29
C LEU A 35 -3.80 -4.09 3.98
N ILE A 36 -2.60 -4.09 3.45
CA ILE A 36 -1.54 -4.93 3.98
C ILE A 36 -0.51 -4.18 4.79
N GLY A 37 -0.52 -2.87 4.74
CA GLY A 37 0.45 -2.18 5.56
C GLY A 37 0.58 -0.72 5.26
N ARG A 38 1.33 -0.12 6.14
CA ARG A 38 1.70 1.28 6.09
C ARG A 38 3.20 1.31 6.35
N GLN A 39 3.93 2.03 5.51
CA GLN A 39 5.37 2.12 5.65
C GLN A 39 5.77 3.58 5.78
N PHE A 40 6.57 3.86 6.80
CA PHE A 40 7.17 5.18 6.96
C PHE A 40 8.51 5.15 6.25
N VAL A 41 8.68 6.09 5.31
CA VAL A 41 9.83 6.04 4.42
C VAL A 41 10.90 7.06 4.81
N GLY A 42 10.60 7.91 5.75
CA GLY A 42 11.49 8.99 6.12
C GLY A 42 11.09 10.28 5.45
N GLY A 43 11.54 11.39 5.97
CA GLY A 43 11.21 12.69 5.41
C GLY A 43 9.74 13.04 5.48
N GLY A 44 8.97 12.33 6.28
CA GLY A 44 7.54 12.58 6.40
C GLY A 44 6.70 11.82 5.39
N TYR A 45 7.31 11.00 4.54
CA TYR A 45 6.56 10.24 3.53
C TYR A 45 6.00 8.96 4.12
N VAL A 46 4.80 8.61 3.70
CA VAL A 46 4.11 7.41 4.15
C VAL A 46 3.53 6.70 2.95
N THR A 47 3.72 5.39 2.89
CA THR A 47 3.15 4.59 1.81
C THR A 47 2.14 3.61 2.40
N VAL A 48 0.96 3.53 1.78
CA VAL A 48 -0.05 2.53 2.14
C VAL A 48 -0.19 1.57 0.98
N LEU A 49 -0.40 0.29 1.31
CA LEU A 49 -0.37 -0.78 0.31
C LEU A 49 -1.62 -1.65 0.43
N VAL A 50 -2.17 -2.03 -0.72
CA VAL A 50 -3.35 -2.90 -0.77
C VAL A 50 -3.13 -4.04 -1.75
N ARG A 51 -3.83 -5.15 -1.52
CA ARG A 51 -3.80 -6.31 -2.39
C ARG A 51 -5.24 -6.65 -2.81
N GLY A 52 -5.35 -7.26 -3.96
CA GLY A 52 -6.65 -7.71 -4.46
C GLY A 52 -6.55 -8.06 -5.93
N GLU A 53 -7.70 -8.36 -6.54
CA GLU A 53 -7.73 -8.59 -7.97
C GLU A 53 -7.40 -7.29 -8.69
N THR A 54 -6.88 -7.42 -9.90
CA THR A 54 -6.39 -6.28 -10.65
C THR A 54 -7.44 -5.17 -10.79
N GLY A 55 -8.66 -5.54 -11.15
CA GLY A 55 -9.72 -4.55 -11.31
C GLY A 55 -10.05 -3.82 -10.02
N ALA A 56 -10.08 -4.59 -8.92
CA ALA A 56 -10.37 -4.01 -7.62
C ALA A 56 -9.26 -3.07 -7.18
N VAL A 57 -8.01 -3.47 -7.39
CA VAL A 57 -6.87 -2.64 -7.01
C VAL A 57 -6.84 -1.36 -7.85
N ASN A 58 -7.17 -1.48 -9.14
CA ASN A 58 -7.26 -0.28 -9.99
C ASN A 58 -8.29 0.71 -9.45
N ALA A 59 -9.47 0.22 -9.13
CA ALA A 59 -10.53 1.09 -8.60
C ALA A 59 -10.11 1.68 -7.26
N ALA A 60 -9.49 0.87 -6.42
CA ALA A 60 -9.08 1.33 -5.08
C ALA A 60 -8.03 2.43 -5.19
N VAL A 61 -7.00 2.22 -6.00
CA VAL A 61 -5.92 3.18 -6.10
C VAL A 61 -6.40 4.51 -6.69
N ARG A 62 -7.29 4.46 -7.67
CA ARG A 62 -7.86 5.69 -8.21
C ARG A 62 -8.62 6.46 -7.13
N ALA A 63 -9.44 5.75 -6.38
CA ALA A 63 -10.24 6.41 -5.33
C ALA A 63 -9.33 6.98 -4.24
N GLY A 64 -8.31 6.23 -3.86
CA GLY A 64 -7.40 6.67 -2.82
C GLY A 64 -6.60 7.89 -3.24
N ALA A 65 -6.08 7.87 -4.46
CA ALA A 65 -5.30 8.99 -4.97
C ALA A 65 -6.16 10.24 -5.04
N ASP A 66 -7.38 10.10 -5.54
CA ASP A 66 -8.29 11.22 -5.64
C ASP A 66 -8.64 11.79 -4.28
N ALA A 67 -8.88 10.92 -3.32
CA ALA A 67 -9.27 11.37 -1.99
C ALA A 67 -8.13 12.09 -1.28
N CYS A 68 -6.92 11.55 -1.35
CA CYS A 68 -5.83 12.13 -0.57
C CYS A 68 -5.27 13.40 -1.20
N GLU A 69 -5.51 13.61 -2.47
CA GLU A 69 -5.09 14.87 -3.10
C GLU A 69 -5.73 16.08 -2.46
N ARG A 70 -6.88 15.89 -1.84
CA ARG A 70 -7.60 16.99 -1.24
C ARG A 70 -7.19 17.26 0.19
N VAL A 71 -6.22 16.52 0.68
CA VAL A 71 -5.80 16.64 2.08
C VAL A 71 -4.37 17.14 2.11
N GLY A 72 -4.22 18.42 2.39
CA GLY A 72 -2.90 19.05 2.45
C GLY A 72 -2.16 18.88 1.13
N ASP A 73 -0.89 18.53 1.21
CA ASP A 73 -0.06 18.29 0.03
C ASP A 73 -0.08 16.81 -0.34
N GLY A 74 -1.08 16.15 0.02
CA GLY A 74 -1.31 14.74 0.07
C GLY A 74 -0.55 13.83 -0.84
N LEU A 75 -0.94 13.75 -2.11
CA LEU A 75 -0.45 12.68 -2.98
C LEU A 75 0.95 12.94 -3.50
N VAL A 76 1.82 11.95 -3.34
CA VAL A 76 3.17 12.00 -3.91
C VAL A 76 3.25 11.07 -5.12
N ALA A 77 2.75 9.84 -4.98
CA ALA A 77 2.81 8.87 -6.06
C ALA A 77 1.75 7.80 -5.85
N ALA A 78 1.28 7.22 -6.94
CA ALA A 78 0.36 6.10 -6.90
C ALA A 78 0.78 5.14 -7.98
N HIS A 79 0.76 3.84 -7.66
CA HIS A 79 1.22 2.84 -8.62
C HIS A 79 0.54 1.51 -8.39
N ILE A 80 0.43 0.74 -9.45
CA ILE A 80 -0.20 -0.57 -9.41
C ILE A 80 0.71 -1.55 -10.12
N ILE A 81 0.92 -2.71 -9.50
CA ILE A 81 1.61 -3.81 -10.13
C ILE A 81 0.58 -4.93 -10.27
N ALA A 82 0.22 -5.24 -11.50
CA ALA A 82 -0.85 -6.20 -11.74
C ALA A 82 -0.45 -7.62 -11.34
N ARG A 83 0.81 -7.97 -11.53
CA ARG A 83 1.30 -9.31 -11.20
C ARG A 83 2.64 -9.17 -10.53
N VAL A 84 2.65 -9.41 -9.24
CA VAL A 84 3.85 -9.23 -8.44
C VAL A 84 4.74 -10.46 -8.58
N HIS A 85 5.99 -10.25 -8.93
CA HIS A 85 6.94 -11.34 -9.03
C HIS A 85 7.17 -11.95 -7.65
N MET A 86 7.35 -13.26 -7.62
CA MET A 86 7.53 -13.99 -6.37
C MET A 86 8.70 -13.44 -5.53
N GLU A 87 9.77 -13.00 -6.18
CA GLU A 87 10.88 -12.43 -5.42
C GLU A 87 10.48 -11.14 -4.70
N VAL A 88 9.62 -10.36 -5.34
CA VAL A 88 9.18 -9.09 -4.75
C VAL A 88 8.21 -9.35 -3.60
N GLU A 89 7.44 -10.44 -3.68
CA GLU A 89 6.54 -10.78 -2.59
C GLU A 89 7.28 -10.91 -1.26
N LYS A 90 8.52 -11.34 -1.32
CA LYS A 90 9.30 -11.56 -0.10
C LYS A 90 9.54 -10.30 0.70
N ILE A 91 9.57 -9.16 0.05
CA ILE A 91 9.88 -7.91 0.75
C ILE A 91 8.65 -7.06 1.05
N LEU A 92 7.47 -7.55 0.71
CA LEU A 92 6.27 -6.79 1.03
C LEU A 92 5.97 -6.92 2.51
N PRO A 93 5.34 -5.89 3.10
CA PRO A 93 5.15 -5.84 4.55
C PRO A 93 4.53 -7.08 5.15
N GLU A 94 3.53 -7.65 4.51
CA GLU A 94 2.83 -8.81 5.08
C GLU A 94 3.73 -10.04 5.15
N ASN A 95 4.65 -10.17 4.20
CA ASN A 95 5.55 -11.32 4.18
C ASN A 95 6.80 -11.07 4.99
N LEU A 96 7.24 -9.86 5.02
CA LEU A 96 8.40 -9.49 5.81
C LEU A 96 8.13 -9.73 7.29
N GLY A 97 6.96 -9.30 7.74
CA GLY A 97 6.58 -9.49 9.13
C GLY A 97 6.45 -10.94 9.49
N ALA A 98 5.95 -11.76 8.56
CA ALA A 98 5.79 -13.18 8.82
C ALA A 98 7.14 -13.87 8.93
N GLY A 99 8.12 -13.41 8.15
CA GLY A 99 9.43 -14.04 8.15
C GLY A 99 10.33 -13.60 9.27
N ILE A 100 10.15 -12.40 9.75
CA ILE A 100 11.02 -11.86 10.79
C ILE A 100 10.19 -11.17 11.85
N SER A 101 9.18 -11.86 12.29
CA SER A 101 8.27 -11.28 13.26
C SER A 101 9.03 -10.88 14.52
N GLY A 102 8.66 -9.76 15.05
CA GLY A 102 9.35 -9.23 16.19
C GLY A 102 10.45 -8.27 15.84
N LEU A 103 10.92 -8.35 14.60
CA LEU A 103 11.98 -7.47 14.18
C LEU A 103 11.46 -6.25 13.43
N ASP A 104 10.41 -6.45 12.67
CA ASP A 104 9.92 -5.37 11.84
C ASP A 104 9.54 -4.15 12.65
N SER A 105 8.96 -4.35 13.81
CA SER A 105 8.58 -3.21 14.63
C SER A 105 9.79 -2.51 15.21
N ASP A 106 10.89 -3.20 15.32
CA ASP A 106 12.11 -2.61 15.88
C ASP A 106 12.94 -1.90 14.84
N ILE A 107 12.90 -2.39 13.61
CA ILE A 107 13.76 -1.85 12.59
C ILE A 107 13.10 -0.78 11.76
N ILE A 108 11.82 -0.54 11.96
CA ILE A 108 11.15 0.52 11.24
C ILE A 108 10.98 1.68 12.16
N PRO A 109 11.81 2.64 12.08
CA PRO A 109 11.73 3.77 12.94
C PRO A 109 10.69 4.67 12.44
N ASP A 110 9.95 4.94 12.57
CA ASP A 110 9.07 5.89 12.19
C ASP A 110 9.12 6.52 11.16
#